data_ec3e0d329a662569334931e607525271
#
_entry.id   ec3e0d329a662569334931e607525271
#
_cell.length_a   1.000
_cell.length_b   1.000
_cell.length_c   1.000
_cell.angle_alpha   90.00
_cell.angle_beta   90.00
_cell.angle_gamma   90.00
#
_symmetry.space_group_name_H-M   'P 1'
#
loop_
_entity.id
_entity.type
_entity.pdbx_description
1 polymer ?
#
loop_
_entity_poly.entity_id
_entity_poly.type
_entity_poly.pdbx_seq_one_letter_code
_entity_poly.pdbx_strand_id
1 'polypeptide(L)'
;EAQKAGYSDELFGYNQNAQYLMSFAGSFGCTRYEDLERLGDTVKLKDYFLKFDALSVRDHNSKSIVECLTGKKSAYHLDPVFHFDYSEYMPKLSHNRAYLAVYAYSGLSEEYKEVIKKYAMKHNLEILCFMGYQDGLGKFMNISPFELLSYMKDADRVITTTFHGSVFSLKYNKKFCAIVQHRTGIGYGNDEKLGDLLKRVDLMNQMIDRPELVEKTLDSEIDYTSVNTYINECVKDGIDYLNENIKCLK
;
A
#
# COMPACT_ATOMS: atom_id res chain seq x y z
N GLU A 1 -9.19 -12.53 3.24
CA GLU A 1 -10.24 -12.11 2.27
C GLU A 1 -10.37 -13.10 1.13
N ALA A 2 -9.24 -13.53 0.52
CA ALA A 2 -9.27 -14.53 -0.56
C ALA A 2 -9.96 -15.85 -0.16
N GLN A 3 -9.92 -16.27 1.10
CA GLN A 3 -10.61 -17.48 1.55
C GLN A 3 -12.14 -17.35 1.58
N LYS A 4 -12.69 -16.16 1.75
CA LYS A 4 -14.14 -15.91 1.71
C LYS A 4 -14.66 -15.70 0.29
N ALA A 5 -13.82 -15.15 -0.59
CA ALA A 5 -14.16 -14.82 -1.97
C ALA A 5 -13.61 -15.83 -3.01
N GLY A 6 -12.75 -16.75 -2.59
CA GLY A 6 -11.89 -17.54 -3.48
C GLY A 6 -10.77 -16.69 -4.08
N TYR A 7 -9.92 -17.31 -4.87
CA TYR A 7 -8.95 -16.58 -5.69
C TYR A 7 -9.10 -17.04 -7.16
N SER A 8 -8.74 -16.15 -8.07
CA SER A 8 -8.76 -16.45 -9.50
C SER A 8 -7.38 -16.96 -9.92
N ASP A 9 -7.33 -18.14 -10.48
CA ASP A 9 -6.10 -18.78 -10.98
C ASP A 9 -5.44 -17.94 -12.09
N GLU A 10 -6.23 -17.16 -12.83
CA GLU A 10 -5.78 -16.28 -13.91
C GLU A 10 -4.83 -15.18 -13.38
N LEU A 11 -5.02 -14.71 -12.15
CA LEU A 11 -4.11 -13.74 -11.52
C LEU A 11 -2.70 -14.30 -11.30
N PHE A 12 -2.54 -15.60 -11.34
CA PHE A 12 -1.28 -16.32 -11.13
C PHE A 12 -0.74 -16.96 -12.42
N GLY A 13 -1.24 -16.56 -13.58
CA GLY A 13 -0.76 -17.05 -14.87
C GLY A 13 -1.38 -18.38 -15.32
N TYR A 14 -2.53 -18.78 -14.75
CA TYR A 14 -3.28 -19.94 -15.24
C TYR A 14 -3.81 -19.68 -16.65
N ASN A 15 -3.68 -20.71 -17.51
CA ASN A 15 -4.24 -20.71 -18.87
C ASN A 15 -3.81 -19.51 -19.74
N GLN A 16 -2.59 -18.98 -19.52
CA GLN A 16 -2.05 -17.91 -20.34
C GLN A 16 -1.44 -18.44 -21.62
N ASN A 17 -1.82 -17.82 -22.75
CA ASN A 17 -1.28 -18.09 -24.09
C ASN A 17 -0.27 -17.03 -24.55
N ALA A 18 0.20 -16.18 -23.63
CA ALA A 18 1.20 -15.17 -23.92
C ALA A 18 2.54 -15.81 -24.28
N GLN A 19 3.23 -15.25 -25.28
CA GLN A 19 4.58 -15.70 -25.66
C GLN A 19 5.62 -15.32 -24.58
N TYR A 20 5.35 -14.29 -23.82
CA TYR A 20 6.17 -13.81 -22.71
C TYR A 20 5.27 -13.39 -21.55
N LEU A 21 5.49 -13.95 -20.38
CA LEU A 21 4.68 -13.71 -19.19
C LEU A 21 5.55 -13.09 -18.10
N MET A 22 5.19 -11.90 -17.66
CA MET A 22 5.91 -11.22 -16.59
C MET A 22 4.96 -10.71 -15.50
N SER A 23 5.46 -10.60 -14.27
CA SER A 23 4.79 -9.84 -13.21
C SER A 23 5.53 -8.54 -12.92
N PHE A 24 4.81 -7.53 -12.45
CA PHE A 24 5.39 -6.30 -11.94
C PHE A 24 4.82 -5.96 -10.57
N ALA A 25 5.69 -5.94 -9.55
CA ALA A 25 5.36 -5.57 -8.17
C ALA A 25 4.16 -6.36 -7.60
N GLY A 26 4.04 -7.66 -7.90
CA GLY A 26 2.99 -8.53 -7.37
C GLY A 26 3.02 -8.63 -5.85
N SER A 27 1.88 -8.95 -5.22
CA SER A 27 1.81 -9.10 -3.77
C SER A 27 0.81 -10.18 -3.35
N PHE A 28 1.23 -11.04 -2.43
CA PHE A 28 0.36 -11.99 -1.75
C PHE A 28 -0.44 -11.34 -0.59
N GLY A 29 -0.22 -10.05 -0.35
CA GLY A 29 -0.89 -9.34 0.74
C GLY A 29 -0.49 -9.88 2.11
N CYS A 30 -1.46 -10.33 2.89
CA CYS A 30 -1.23 -10.92 4.21
C CYS A 30 -1.18 -12.47 4.17
N THR A 31 -1.21 -13.10 2.99
CA THR A 31 -1.09 -14.56 2.85
C THR A 31 0.36 -14.96 3.07
N ARG A 32 0.59 -15.96 3.92
CA ARG A 32 1.91 -16.52 4.21
C ARG A 32 2.10 -17.84 3.47
N TYR A 33 3.34 -18.29 3.37
CA TYR A 33 3.67 -19.57 2.75
C TYR A 33 2.96 -20.75 3.44
N GLU A 34 2.90 -20.73 4.78
CA GLU A 34 2.21 -21.75 5.59
C GLU A 34 0.70 -21.79 5.34
N ASP A 35 0.08 -20.67 4.96
CA ASP A 35 -1.32 -20.64 4.55
C ASP A 35 -1.53 -21.40 3.24
N LEU A 36 -0.61 -21.24 2.28
CA LEU A 36 -0.65 -21.95 1.00
C LEU A 36 -0.43 -23.46 1.20
N GLU A 37 0.48 -23.85 2.08
CA GLU A 37 0.67 -25.26 2.43
C GLU A 37 -0.60 -25.85 3.04
N ARG A 38 -1.19 -25.19 4.01
CA ARG A 38 -2.41 -25.64 4.68
C ARG A 38 -3.61 -25.74 3.73
N LEU A 39 -3.68 -24.88 2.71
CA LEU A 39 -4.72 -24.89 1.67
C LEU A 39 -4.45 -25.92 0.56
N GLY A 40 -3.23 -26.47 0.48
CA GLY A 40 -2.83 -27.40 -0.58
C GLY A 40 -2.55 -26.72 -1.93
N ASP A 41 -2.35 -25.38 -1.93
CA ASP A 41 -2.20 -24.60 -3.16
C ASP A 41 -0.74 -24.48 -3.65
N THR A 42 0.25 -24.94 -2.88
CA THR A 42 1.68 -24.76 -3.17
C THR A 42 2.10 -25.39 -4.51
N VAL A 43 1.66 -26.62 -4.80
CA VAL A 43 2.01 -27.33 -6.05
C VAL A 43 1.43 -26.57 -7.25
N LYS A 44 0.16 -26.22 -7.19
CA LYS A 44 -0.56 -25.51 -8.25
C LYS A 44 0.04 -24.14 -8.52
N LEU A 45 0.31 -23.36 -7.50
CA LEU A 45 0.93 -22.04 -7.63
C LEU A 45 2.37 -22.13 -8.14
N LYS A 46 3.14 -23.14 -7.70
CA LYS A 46 4.46 -23.41 -8.27
C LYS A 46 4.39 -23.60 -9.79
N ASP A 47 3.47 -24.43 -10.26
CA ASP A 47 3.31 -24.70 -11.70
C ASP A 47 2.94 -23.45 -12.48
N TYR A 48 2.15 -22.53 -11.88
CA TYR A 48 1.81 -21.27 -12.50
C TYR A 48 3.01 -20.32 -12.56
N PHE A 49 3.70 -20.12 -11.43
CA PHE A 49 4.84 -19.21 -11.37
C PHE A 49 6.05 -19.67 -12.19
N LEU A 50 6.21 -20.97 -12.41
CA LEU A 50 7.27 -21.50 -13.29
C LEU A 50 7.10 -21.09 -14.75
N LYS A 51 5.89 -20.71 -15.18
CA LYS A 51 5.60 -20.22 -16.53
C LYS A 51 6.02 -18.76 -16.74
N PHE A 52 6.28 -18.02 -15.66
CA PHE A 52 6.71 -16.63 -15.78
C PHE A 52 8.16 -16.57 -16.27
N ASP A 53 8.40 -15.75 -17.30
CA ASP A 53 9.72 -15.44 -17.82
C ASP A 53 10.45 -14.46 -16.88
N ALA A 54 9.70 -13.50 -16.30
CA ALA A 54 10.21 -12.54 -15.32
C ALA A 54 9.23 -12.36 -14.15
N LEU A 55 9.75 -12.43 -12.92
CA LEU A 55 8.97 -12.31 -11.70
C LEU A 55 9.41 -11.08 -10.91
N SER A 56 8.46 -10.25 -10.55
CA SER A 56 8.66 -9.08 -9.70
C SER A 56 7.56 -8.97 -8.65
N VAL A 57 7.95 -8.69 -7.43
CA VAL A 57 7.09 -8.52 -6.25
C VAL A 57 7.39 -7.20 -5.54
N ARG A 58 6.48 -6.75 -4.65
CA ARG A 58 6.64 -5.47 -3.95
C ARG A 58 6.89 -5.55 -2.45
N ASP A 59 6.83 -6.73 -1.86
CA ASP A 59 7.06 -6.95 -0.44
C ASP A 59 7.87 -8.22 -0.20
N HIS A 60 8.56 -8.25 0.94
CA HIS A 60 9.47 -9.33 1.29
C HIS A 60 8.75 -10.67 1.49
N ASN A 61 7.53 -10.66 2.04
CA ASN A 61 6.72 -11.87 2.19
C ASN A 61 6.44 -12.51 0.84
N SER A 62 5.99 -11.68 -0.13
CA SER A 62 5.73 -12.15 -1.50
C SER A 62 6.99 -12.66 -2.20
N LYS A 63 8.14 -12.01 -1.97
CA LYS A 63 9.44 -12.48 -2.46
C LYS A 63 9.76 -13.86 -1.93
N SER A 64 9.66 -14.05 -0.62
CA SER A 64 9.93 -15.32 0.03
C SER A 64 9.01 -16.43 -0.49
N ILE A 65 7.71 -16.16 -0.66
CA ILE A 65 6.75 -17.12 -1.20
C ILE A 65 7.13 -17.56 -2.62
N VAL A 66 7.37 -16.60 -3.52
CA VAL A 66 7.72 -16.90 -4.92
C VAL A 66 9.03 -17.70 -5.01
N GLU A 67 10.04 -17.29 -4.26
CA GLU A 67 11.34 -17.95 -4.25
C GLU A 67 11.28 -19.36 -3.64
N CYS A 68 10.50 -19.57 -2.57
CA CYS A 68 10.26 -20.88 -1.99
C CYS A 68 9.50 -21.80 -2.96
N LEU A 69 8.48 -21.29 -3.65
CA LEU A 69 7.69 -22.08 -4.59
C LEU A 69 8.50 -22.50 -5.82
N THR A 70 9.29 -21.58 -6.39
CA THR A 70 9.87 -21.75 -7.72
C THR A 70 11.36 -22.08 -7.72
N GLY A 71 12.08 -21.73 -6.68
CA GLY A 71 13.55 -21.70 -6.66
C GLY A 71 14.17 -20.60 -7.54
N LYS A 72 13.35 -19.76 -8.20
CA LYS A 72 13.79 -18.63 -9.02
C LYS A 72 13.90 -17.36 -8.17
N LYS A 73 14.90 -16.54 -8.43
CA LYS A 73 14.96 -15.18 -7.86
C LYS A 73 13.87 -14.32 -8.47
N SER A 74 13.24 -13.49 -7.64
CA SER A 74 12.29 -12.47 -8.07
C SER A 74 12.86 -11.07 -7.89
N ALA A 75 12.57 -10.17 -8.82
CA ALA A 75 12.87 -8.74 -8.66
C ALA A 75 11.99 -8.13 -7.55
N TYR A 76 12.45 -7.02 -6.95
CA TYR A 76 11.84 -6.45 -5.78
C TYR A 76 11.63 -4.95 -5.95
N HIS A 77 10.47 -4.56 -6.44
CA HIS A 77 10.15 -3.17 -6.77
C HIS A 77 9.20 -2.51 -5.77
N LEU A 78 9.04 -1.20 -5.87
CA LEU A 78 8.00 -0.47 -5.18
C LEU A 78 6.63 -0.69 -5.84
N ASP A 79 5.57 -0.33 -5.11
CA ASP A 79 4.21 -0.34 -5.64
C ASP A 79 4.11 0.45 -6.96
N PRO A 80 3.37 -0.06 -7.97
CA PRO A 80 3.22 0.61 -9.27
C PRO A 80 2.77 2.07 -9.21
N VAL A 81 2.08 2.47 -8.14
CA VAL A 81 1.64 3.85 -7.92
C VAL A 81 2.80 4.85 -7.92
N PHE A 82 4.01 4.44 -7.49
CA PHE A 82 5.17 5.33 -7.51
C PHE A 82 5.70 5.61 -8.93
N HIS A 83 5.48 4.69 -9.88
CA HIS A 83 6.08 4.70 -11.21
C HIS A 83 5.33 5.56 -12.24
N PHE A 84 4.15 6.08 -11.91
CA PHE A 84 3.34 6.87 -12.83
C PHE A 84 3.02 8.25 -12.28
N ASP A 85 3.12 9.29 -13.10
CA ASP A 85 2.68 10.64 -12.76
C ASP A 85 1.19 10.81 -13.09
N TYR A 86 0.38 10.96 -12.06
CA TYR A 86 -1.07 11.13 -12.18
C TYR A 86 -1.52 12.58 -12.34
N SER A 87 -0.60 13.55 -12.39
CA SER A 87 -0.92 14.98 -12.30
C SER A 87 -1.92 15.45 -13.36
N GLU A 88 -1.82 14.92 -14.59
CA GLU A 88 -2.75 15.26 -15.68
C GLU A 88 -4.19 14.75 -15.47
N TYR A 89 -4.37 13.72 -14.64
CA TYR A 89 -5.66 13.10 -14.36
C TYR A 89 -6.31 13.62 -13.09
N MET A 90 -5.57 14.35 -12.28
CA MET A 90 -6.00 14.84 -10.97
C MET A 90 -6.79 16.14 -11.13
N PRO A 91 -8.11 16.17 -10.78
CA PRO A 91 -8.88 17.38 -10.86
C PRO A 91 -8.43 18.41 -9.81
N LYS A 92 -8.58 19.68 -10.13
CA LYS A 92 -8.39 20.75 -9.17
C LYS A 92 -9.52 20.71 -8.13
N LEU A 93 -9.17 20.71 -6.86
CA LEU A 93 -10.15 20.71 -5.78
C LEU A 93 -10.72 22.11 -5.55
N SER A 94 -12.02 22.16 -5.21
CA SER A 94 -12.69 23.39 -4.74
C SER A 94 -12.65 23.52 -3.20
N HIS A 95 -12.01 22.59 -2.50
CA HIS A 95 -11.89 22.60 -1.04
C HIS A 95 -10.85 23.64 -0.58
N ASN A 96 -11.28 24.56 0.31
CA ASN A 96 -10.48 25.74 0.68
C ASN A 96 -10.04 25.75 2.17
N ARG A 97 -10.35 24.68 2.91
CA ARG A 97 -9.98 24.57 4.34
C ARG A 97 -8.85 23.56 4.51
N ALA A 98 -7.94 23.81 5.46
CA ALA A 98 -6.96 22.82 5.84
C ALA A 98 -7.66 21.59 6.45
N TYR A 99 -7.22 20.40 6.12
CA TYR A 99 -7.87 19.17 6.57
C TYR A 99 -6.88 18.04 6.88
N LEU A 100 -7.34 17.19 7.78
CA LEU A 100 -6.76 15.89 8.08
C LEU A 100 -7.49 14.83 7.24
N ALA A 101 -6.77 14.17 6.35
CA ALA A 101 -7.30 13.06 5.58
C ALA A 101 -7.25 11.76 6.39
N VAL A 102 -8.39 11.12 6.59
CA VAL A 102 -8.49 9.78 7.20
C VAL A 102 -8.80 8.77 6.10
N TYR A 103 -7.78 8.11 5.58
CA TYR A 103 -7.91 7.08 4.55
C TYR A 103 -7.86 5.70 5.19
N ALA A 104 -9.03 5.18 5.55
CA ALA A 104 -9.14 3.97 6.35
C ALA A 104 -10.35 3.12 5.96
N TYR A 105 -10.27 1.80 6.22
CA TYR A 105 -11.46 0.97 6.23
C TYR A 105 -12.38 1.40 7.36
N SER A 106 -13.66 1.04 7.28
CA SER A 106 -14.62 1.31 8.35
C SER A 106 -14.20 0.63 9.67
N GLY A 107 -14.57 1.24 10.80
CA GLY A 107 -14.39 0.60 12.12
C GLY A 107 -13.14 1.01 12.87
N LEU A 108 -12.65 2.24 12.72
CA LEU A 108 -11.73 2.81 13.71
C LEU A 108 -12.37 2.77 15.11
N SER A 109 -11.59 2.36 16.12
CA SER A 109 -12.08 2.33 17.51
C SER A 109 -12.36 3.73 18.04
N GLU A 110 -13.22 3.83 19.05
CA GLU A 110 -13.60 5.12 19.65
C GLU A 110 -12.37 5.85 20.22
N GLU A 111 -11.40 5.12 20.79
CA GLU A 111 -10.18 5.70 21.32
C GLU A 111 -9.38 6.41 20.21
N TYR A 112 -9.24 5.79 19.04
CA TYR A 112 -8.61 6.43 17.88
C TYR A 112 -9.40 7.64 17.39
N LYS A 113 -10.73 7.53 17.29
CA LYS A 113 -11.60 8.63 16.85
C LYS A 113 -11.48 9.84 17.78
N GLU A 114 -11.45 9.62 19.10
CA GLU A 114 -11.31 10.70 20.07
C GLU A 114 -9.97 11.43 19.96
N VAL A 115 -8.87 10.70 19.83
CA VAL A 115 -7.53 11.29 19.67
C VAL A 115 -7.46 12.06 18.35
N ILE A 116 -7.99 11.52 17.26
CA ILE A 116 -8.04 12.17 15.95
C ILE A 116 -8.84 13.48 16.01
N LYS A 117 -10.01 13.49 16.66
CA LYS A 117 -10.82 14.71 16.85
C LYS A 117 -10.07 15.77 17.65
N LYS A 118 -9.45 15.38 18.77
CA LYS A 118 -8.65 16.29 19.60
C LYS A 118 -7.49 16.90 18.81
N TYR A 119 -6.80 16.07 18.02
CA TYR A 119 -5.71 16.54 17.15
C TYR A 119 -6.20 17.52 16.10
N ALA A 120 -7.25 17.17 15.36
CA ALA A 120 -7.81 18.04 14.33
C ALA A 120 -8.31 19.39 14.91
N MET A 121 -8.95 19.36 16.07
CA MET A 121 -9.41 20.57 16.78
C MET A 121 -8.22 21.45 17.20
N LYS A 122 -7.16 20.86 17.77
CA LYS A 122 -5.93 21.57 18.18
C LYS A 122 -5.27 22.29 17.01
N HIS A 123 -5.27 21.68 15.81
CA HIS A 123 -4.62 22.21 14.60
C HIS A 123 -5.59 22.91 13.64
N ASN A 124 -6.86 23.13 14.04
CA ASN A 124 -7.90 23.77 13.21
C ASN A 124 -8.07 23.09 11.84
N LEU A 125 -8.08 21.75 11.83
CA LEU A 125 -8.24 20.94 10.62
C LEU A 125 -9.68 20.39 10.52
N GLU A 126 -10.25 20.43 9.32
CA GLU A 126 -11.44 19.62 9.02
C GLU A 126 -11.05 18.15 8.89
N ILE A 127 -11.92 17.22 9.32
CA ILE A 127 -11.65 15.79 9.14
C ILE A 127 -12.42 15.30 7.93
N LEU A 128 -11.71 14.82 6.91
CA LEU A 128 -12.27 14.20 5.72
C LEU A 128 -11.95 12.71 5.70
N CYS A 129 -12.99 11.86 5.67
CA CYS A 129 -12.86 10.42 5.69
C CYS A 129 -13.05 9.84 4.28
N PHE A 130 -12.13 8.98 3.87
CA PHE A 130 -12.09 8.34 2.56
C PHE A 130 -12.10 6.82 2.70
N MET A 131 -12.62 6.11 1.69
CA MET A 131 -12.72 4.67 1.57
C MET A 131 -13.80 4.06 2.49
N GLY A 132 -13.64 4.14 3.81
CA GLY A 132 -14.57 3.62 4.81
C GLY A 132 -15.29 4.73 5.57
N TYR A 133 -16.59 4.56 5.79
CA TYR A 133 -17.34 5.45 6.65
C TYR A 133 -16.89 5.27 8.11
N GLN A 134 -16.64 6.39 8.79
CA GLN A 134 -16.23 6.45 10.21
C GLN A 134 -17.30 7.20 10.98
N ASP A 135 -18.18 6.46 11.64
CA ASP A 135 -19.29 7.06 12.38
C ASP A 135 -18.81 8.09 13.40
N GLY A 136 -19.41 9.29 13.35
CA GLY A 136 -19.12 10.38 14.26
C GLY A 136 -17.71 10.97 14.20
N LEU A 137 -16.86 10.63 13.23
CA LEU A 137 -15.49 11.15 13.16
C LEU A 137 -15.36 12.43 12.31
N GLY A 138 -15.88 12.42 11.09
CA GLY A 138 -15.73 13.52 10.16
C GLY A 138 -16.64 13.36 8.95
N LYS A 139 -16.40 14.19 7.91
CA LYS A 139 -17.16 14.14 6.67
C LYS A 139 -16.69 12.99 5.80
N PHE A 140 -17.58 12.07 5.46
CA PHE A 140 -17.30 11.01 4.48
C PHE A 140 -17.34 11.59 3.07
N MET A 141 -16.32 11.27 2.28
CA MET A 141 -16.12 11.74 0.92
C MET A 141 -16.30 10.57 -0.06
N ASN A 142 -17.41 10.62 -0.82
CA ASN A 142 -17.65 9.68 -1.92
C ASN A 142 -17.15 10.30 -3.23
N ILE A 143 -15.95 9.96 -3.63
CA ILE A 143 -15.21 10.61 -4.72
C ILE A 143 -14.59 9.56 -5.65
N SER A 144 -14.20 10.00 -6.84
CA SER A 144 -13.49 9.18 -7.81
C SER A 144 -12.03 8.91 -7.36
N PRO A 145 -11.36 7.88 -7.92
CA PRO A 145 -9.96 7.61 -7.60
C PRO A 145 -9.01 8.78 -7.87
N PHE A 146 -9.23 9.54 -8.94
CA PHE A 146 -8.36 10.68 -9.25
C PHE A 146 -8.62 11.90 -8.35
N GLU A 147 -9.88 12.12 -7.93
CA GLU A 147 -10.18 13.09 -6.87
C GLU A 147 -9.53 12.70 -5.55
N LEU A 148 -9.53 11.41 -5.20
CA LEU A 148 -8.82 10.92 -4.02
C LEU A 148 -7.34 11.29 -4.04
N LEU A 149 -6.67 11.11 -5.18
CA LEU A 149 -5.25 11.50 -5.31
C LEU A 149 -5.06 13.00 -5.09
N SER A 150 -5.97 13.84 -5.61
CA SER A 150 -5.93 15.28 -5.35
C SER A 150 -6.08 15.59 -3.86
N TYR A 151 -7.06 14.96 -3.18
CA TYR A 151 -7.23 15.12 -1.74
C TYR A 151 -6.04 14.61 -0.94
N MET A 152 -5.43 13.50 -1.33
CA MET A 152 -4.22 13.00 -0.65
C MET A 152 -3.03 13.94 -0.84
N LYS A 153 -2.89 14.54 -2.03
CA LYS A 153 -1.84 15.51 -2.33
C LYS A 153 -2.00 16.82 -1.57
N ASP A 154 -3.22 17.31 -1.40
CA ASP A 154 -3.50 18.61 -0.79
C ASP A 154 -3.75 18.52 0.73
N ALA A 155 -3.84 17.31 1.30
CA ALA A 155 -4.00 17.11 2.73
C ALA A 155 -2.88 17.76 3.55
N ASP A 156 -3.21 18.36 4.69
CA ASP A 156 -2.23 18.85 5.67
C ASP A 156 -1.55 17.67 6.38
N ARG A 157 -2.36 16.70 6.81
CA ARG A 157 -1.94 15.46 7.48
C ARG A 157 -2.73 14.27 6.97
N VAL A 158 -2.18 13.08 7.08
CA VAL A 158 -2.86 11.85 6.72
C VAL A 158 -2.84 10.84 7.87
N ILE A 159 -3.98 10.24 8.15
CA ILE A 159 -4.08 9.04 8.99
C ILE A 159 -4.60 7.91 8.10
N THR A 160 -3.98 6.76 8.19
CA THR A 160 -4.40 5.62 7.38
C THR A 160 -4.31 4.28 8.13
N THR A 161 -5.22 3.37 7.81
CA THR A 161 -5.14 1.95 8.19
C THR A 161 -4.76 1.08 7.00
N THR A 162 -4.40 1.69 5.85
CA THR A 162 -4.19 0.95 4.61
C THR A 162 -2.77 1.09 4.09
N PHE A 163 -2.30 0.07 3.38
CA PHE A 163 -1.03 0.12 2.67
C PHE A 163 -0.98 1.29 1.67
N HIS A 164 -2.01 1.44 0.82
CA HIS A 164 -2.02 2.50 -0.19
C HIS A 164 -2.12 3.91 0.39
N GLY A 165 -2.72 4.09 1.56
CA GLY A 165 -2.70 5.40 2.23
C GLY A 165 -1.27 5.82 2.59
N SER A 166 -0.43 4.89 3.01
CA SER A 166 1.01 5.14 3.24
C SER A 166 1.76 5.39 1.93
N VAL A 167 1.46 4.62 0.86
CA VAL A 167 2.02 4.85 -0.48
C VAL A 167 1.71 6.27 -0.97
N PHE A 168 0.46 6.71 -0.87
CA PHE A 168 0.06 8.07 -1.28
C PHE A 168 0.71 9.14 -0.39
N SER A 169 0.83 8.90 0.91
CA SER A 169 1.49 9.83 1.83
C SER A 169 2.96 10.02 1.47
N LEU A 170 3.67 8.94 1.16
CA LEU A 170 5.05 8.99 0.69
C LEU A 170 5.17 9.70 -0.67
N LYS A 171 4.30 9.33 -1.64
CA LYS A 171 4.31 9.91 -2.99
C LYS A 171 4.10 11.43 -2.99
N TYR A 172 3.27 11.93 -2.07
CA TYR A 172 2.94 13.35 -1.98
C TYR A 172 3.59 14.07 -0.80
N ASN A 173 4.60 13.47 -0.19
CA ASN A 173 5.39 14.06 0.91
C ASN A 173 4.54 14.57 2.08
N LYS A 174 3.62 13.73 2.56
CA LYS A 174 2.71 14.09 3.65
C LYS A 174 3.25 13.67 5.01
N LYS A 175 3.05 14.49 6.04
CA LYS A 175 3.10 14.02 7.41
C LYS A 175 1.96 13.03 7.61
N PHE A 176 2.26 11.83 8.08
CA PHE A 176 1.26 10.78 8.17
C PHE A 176 1.45 9.87 9.38
N CYS A 177 0.40 9.17 9.70
CA CYS A 177 0.36 8.16 10.74
C CYS A 177 -0.33 6.91 10.19
N ALA A 178 0.37 5.80 10.16
CA ALA A 178 -0.14 4.52 9.69
C ALA A 178 -0.50 3.63 10.89
N ILE A 179 -1.80 3.39 11.07
CA ILE A 179 -2.33 2.55 12.15
C ILE A 179 -2.23 1.08 11.71
N VAL A 180 -1.55 0.28 12.52
CA VAL A 180 -1.38 -1.15 12.27
C VAL A 180 -2.67 -1.89 12.57
N GLN A 181 -2.98 -2.82 11.68
CA GLN A 181 -3.99 -3.85 11.92
C GLN A 181 -3.28 -5.20 11.90
N HIS A 182 -2.99 -5.73 13.09
CA HIS A 182 -2.36 -7.03 13.22
C HIS A 182 -3.26 -8.13 12.69
N ARG A 183 -2.66 -9.05 11.96
CA ARG A 183 -3.33 -10.24 11.48
C ARG A 183 -3.72 -11.14 12.66
N THR A 184 -5.00 -11.56 12.71
CA THR A 184 -5.49 -12.54 13.66
C THR A 184 -5.84 -13.85 12.93
N GLY A 185 -5.05 -14.89 13.16
CA GLY A 185 -5.22 -16.16 12.46
C GLY A 185 -5.06 -16.01 10.94
N ILE A 186 -6.12 -16.33 10.18
CA ILE A 186 -6.20 -16.15 8.72
C ILE A 186 -6.87 -14.82 8.32
N GLY A 187 -7.17 -13.97 9.31
CA GLY A 187 -7.79 -12.66 9.08
C GLY A 187 -6.85 -11.68 8.38
N TYR A 188 -7.42 -10.58 7.91
CA TYR A 188 -6.67 -9.49 7.29
C TYR A 188 -5.71 -8.84 8.30
N GLY A 189 -4.52 -8.49 7.83
CA GLY A 189 -3.56 -7.63 8.51
C GLY A 189 -2.82 -6.78 7.48
N ASN A 190 -2.22 -5.68 7.93
CA ASN A 190 -1.41 -4.81 7.07
C ASN A 190 0.04 -4.70 7.52
N ASP A 191 0.36 -5.25 8.68
CA ASP A 191 1.64 -5.11 9.38
C ASP A 191 2.84 -5.53 8.55
N GLU A 192 2.77 -6.66 7.85
CA GLU A 192 3.91 -7.20 7.08
C GLU A 192 4.29 -6.28 5.90
N LYS A 193 3.35 -6.04 4.97
CA LYS A 193 3.63 -5.23 3.77
C LYS A 193 3.83 -3.75 4.08
N LEU A 194 3.15 -3.23 5.12
CA LEU A 194 3.32 -1.86 5.58
C LEU A 194 4.68 -1.69 6.27
N GLY A 195 5.03 -2.61 7.18
CA GLY A 195 6.32 -2.63 7.85
C GLY A 195 7.48 -2.75 6.87
N ASP A 196 7.34 -3.59 5.84
CA ASP A 196 8.33 -3.72 4.77
C ASP A 196 8.55 -2.39 4.02
N LEU A 197 7.46 -1.73 3.58
CA LEU A 197 7.55 -0.43 2.91
C LEU A 197 8.22 0.62 3.79
N LEU A 198 7.76 0.78 5.03
CA LEU A 198 8.27 1.80 5.94
C LEU A 198 9.71 1.55 6.38
N LYS A 199 10.12 0.29 6.52
CA LYS A 199 11.50 -0.09 6.78
C LYS A 199 12.42 0.29 5.62
N ARG A 200 11.98 0.12 4.38
CA ARG A 200 12.77 0.47 3.18
C ARG A 200 13.06 1.97 3.07
N VAL A 201 12.15 2.80 3.57
CA VAL A 201 12.29 4.28 3.54
C VAL A 201 12.72 4.86 4.90
N ASP A 202 13.11 4.01 5.86
CA ASP A 202 13.52 4.39 7.23
C ASP A 202 12.46 5.21 8.00
N LEU A 203 11.20 4.85 7.85
CA LEU A 203 10.05 5.54 8.48
C LEU A 203 9.21 4.62 9.37
N MET A 204 9.83 3.65 10.05
CA MET A 204 9.12 2.74 10.97
C MET A 204 8.41 3.48 12.12
N ASN A 205 8.88 4.68 12.48
CA ASN A 205 8.25 5.57 13.45
C ASN A 205 6.90 6.14 13.02
N GLN A 206 6.54 6.05 11.73
CA GLN A 206 5.22 6.43 11.21
C GLN A 206 4.17 5.33 11.39
N MET A 207 4.58 4.14 11.82
CA MET A 207 3.74 2.98 12.06
C MET A 207 3.39 2.87 13.55
N ILE A 208 2.10 2.89 13.90
CA ILE A 208 1.64 2.86 15.28
C ILE A 208 0.57 1.79 15.51
N ASP A 209 0.51 1.29 16.73
CA ASP A 209 -0.47 0.31 17.22
C ASP A 209 -1.33 0.82 18.40
N ARG A 210 -1.09 2.06 18.84
CA ARG A 210 -1.74 2.68 20.00
C ARG A 210 -2.19 4.11 19.72
N PRO A 211 -3.40 4.51 20.17
CA PRO A 211 -3.96 5.84 19.93
C PRO A 211 -3.10 6.99 20.46
N GLU A 212 -2.41 6.79 21.60
CA GLU A 212 -1.61 7.81 22.26
C GLU A 212 -0.42 8.31 21.42
N LEU A 213 -0.03 7.51 20.42
CA LEU A 213 1.08 7.83 19.52
C LEU A 213 0.69 8.73 18.34
N VAL A 214 -0.62 8.90 18.06
CA VAL A 214 -1.13 9.65 16.90
C VAL A 214 -0.54 11.05 16.82
N GLU A 215 -0.66 11.84 17.89
CA GLU A 215 -0.18 13.24 17.92
C GLU A 215 1.33 13.31 17.72
N LYS A 216 2.09 12.53 18.51
CA LYS A 216 3.56 12.50 18.41
C LYS A 216 4.02 12.12 17.01
N THR A 217 3.35 11.16 16.37
CA THR A 217 3.70 10.67 15.03
C THR A 217 3.39 11.71 13.96
N LEU A 218 2.19 12.32 14.00
CA LEU A 218 1.79 13.37 13.04
C LEU A 218 2.63 14.65 13.14
N ASP A 219 3.15 14.95 14.34
CA ASP A 219 3.99 16.12 14.57
C ASP A 219 5.49 15.85 14.33
N SER A 220 5.87 14.58 14.11
CA SER A 220 7.25 14.24 13.79
C SER A 220 7.66 14.77 12.41
N GLU A 221 8.91 15.21 12.29
CA GLU A 221 9.47 15.61 11.01
C GLU A 221 9.89 14.38 10.21
N ILE A 222 9.67 14.44 8.90
CA ILE A 222 10.07 13.42 7.94
C ILE A 222 11.10 14.03 6.98
N ASP A 223 12.28 13.42 6.89
CA ASP A 223 13.27 13.82 5.88
C ASP A 223 12.88 13.28 4.51
N TYR A 224 12.01 14.01 3.85
CA TYR A 224 11.60 13.66 2.49
C TYR A 224 12.71 13.80 1.44
N THR A 225 13.83 14.43 1.73
CA THR A 225 14.98 14.46 0.80
C THR A 225 15.56 13.07 0.66
N SER A 226 15.85 12.40 1.76
CA SER A 226 16.36 11.03 1.78
C SER A 226 15.33 10.02 1.26
N VAL A 227 14.07 10.15 1.70
CA VAL A 227 12.96 9.30 1.24
C VAL A 227 12.79 9.37 -0.27
N ASN A 228 12.71 10.57 -0.83
CA ASN A 228 12.53 10.77 -2.28
C ASN A 228 13.74 10.28 -3.09
N THR A 229 14.96 10.45 -2.58
CA THR A 229 16.16 9.90 -3.23
C THR A 229 16.04 8.39 -3.38
N TYR A 230 15.72 7.68 -2.30
CA TYR A 230 15.51 6.24 -2.32
C TYR A 230 14.35 5.81 -3.25
N ILE A 231 13.20 6.50 -3.16
CA ILE A 231 12.04 6.19 -4.01
C ILE A 231 12.39 6.37 -5.49
N ASN A 232 13.10 7.46 -5.86
CA ASN A 232 13.47 7.73 -7.25
C ASN A 232 14.44 6.67 -7.81
N GLU A 233 15.39 6.19 -7.01
CA GLU A 233 16.26 5.07 -7.39
C GLU A 233 15.46 3.80 -7.63
N CYS A 234 14.53 3.44 -6.74
CA CYS A 234 13.66 2.28 -6.90
C CYS A 234 12.71 2.42 -8.09
N VAL A 235 12.20 3.62 -8.38
CA VAL A 235 11.35 3.89 -9.55
C VAL A 235 12.16 3.68 -10.83
N LYS A 236 13.40 4.17 -10.89
CA LYS A 236 14.28 3.94 -12.02
C LYS A 236 14.52 2.45 -12.26
N ASP A 237 14.88 1.71 -11.22
CA ASP A 237 15.09 0.26 -11.27
C ASP A 237 13.85 -0.48 -11.81
N GLY A 238 12.66 -0.11 -11.34
CA GLY A 238 11.40 -0.67 -11.82
C GLY A 238 11.10 -0.34 -13.29
N ILE A 239 11.43 0.88 -13.75
CA ILE A 239 11.28 1.27 -15.15
C ILE A 239 12.27 0.50 -16.02
N ASP A 240 13.53 0.35 -15.57
CA ASP A 240 14.55 -0.42 -16.27
C ASP A 240 14.12 -1.88 -16.41
N TYR A 241 13.59 -2.51 -15.34
CA TYR A 241 13.01 -3.85 -15.39
C TYR A 241 11.88 -3.97 -16.42
N LEU A 242 10.94 -3.02 -16.44
CA LEU A 242 9.85 -3.02 -17.43
C LEU A 242 10.39 -2.90 -18.86
N ASN A 243 11.33 -1.99 -19.09
CA ASN A 243 11.92 -1.76 -20.41
C ASN A 243 12.69 -2.99 -20.93
N GLU A 244 13.47 -3.64 -20.08
CA GLU A 244 14.22 -4.84 -20.43
C GLU A 244 13.28 -5.98 -20.84
N ASN A 245 12.22 -6.22 -20.07
CA ASN A 245 11.30 -7.32 -20.32
C ASN A 245 10.35 -7.05 -21.50
N ILE A 246 9.95 -5.80 -21.76
CA ILE A 246 9.13 -5.43 -22.92
C ILE A 246 9.95 -5.51 -24.22
N LYS A 247 11.26 -5.23 -24.20
CA LYS A 247 12.14 -5.37 -25.40
C LYS A 247 12.28 -6.82 -25.86
N CYS A 248 12.12 -7.78 -24.98
CA CYS A 248 12.14 -9.21 -25.36
C CYS A 248 10.96 -9.63 -26.27
N LEU A 249 9.97 -8.74 -26.46
CA LEU A 249 8.81 -8.98 -27.32
C LEU A 249 9.01 -8.54 -28.78
N LYS A 250 10.18 -8.04 -29.13
CA LYS A 250 10.56 -7.64 -30.49
C LYS A 250 11.50 -8.66 -31.11
#